data_881a7697471ec28d60eaa8c8398c8bfd
#
_entry.id   881a7697471ec28d60eaa8c8398c8bfd
#
_cell.length_a   1.000
_cell.length_b   1.000
_cell.length_c   1.000
_cell.angle_alpha   90.00
_cell.angle_beta   90.00
_cell.angle_gamma   90.00
#
_symmetry.space_group_name_H-M   'P 1'
#
loop_
_entity.id
_entity.type
_entity.pdbx_description
1 polymer ?
#
loop_
_entity_poly.entity_id
_entity_poly.type
_entity_poly.pdbx_seq_one_letter_code
_entity_poly.pdbx_strand_id
1 'polypeptide(L)'
;MGKFLCEVEERLKMKKLFISQPMNGKTGEEILAVRKKAIESAKVMLNEDVEVIESYFEDYNPDKGCVPLKYLAKSLELLADADVAYFAKGWESARGCRIENQCAIEYGINTIEDYTNSNSEHGYNFGTALEILKHGGKVAREGWNGKKQYIQLATGISYKSADDEIVNCEHDAIGNKAIAFVGTSGVQMGWLASQADMLAEDWVVVE
;
A
#
# COMPACT_ATOMS: atom_id res chain seq x y z
N MET A 1 15.37 15.60 26.69
CA MET A 1 13.95 16.00 26.59
C MET A 1 13.54 16.46 25.18
N GLY A 2 14.37 17.18 24.43
CA GLY A 2 14.01 17.63 23.06
C GLY A 2 13.93 16.56 21.97
N LYS A 3 14.75 15.49 22.02
CA LYS A 3 14.69 14.39 21.04
C LYS A 3 13.43 13.54 21.13
N PHE A 4 12.95 13.29 22.34
CA PHE A 4 11.71 12.51 22.58
C PHE A 4 10.44 13.24 22.11
N LEU A 5 10.39 14.57 22.22
CA LEU A 5 9.28 15.38 21.74
C LEU A 5 9.24 15.44 20.20
N CYS A 6 10.39 15.51 19.54
CA CYS A 6 10.48 15.49 18.07
C CYS A 6 10.03 14.14 17.47
N GLU A 7 10.43 13.01 18.08
CA GLU A 7 10.00 11.67 17.66
C GLU A 7 8.50 11.39 17.90
N VAL A 8 7.91 12.05 18.91
CA VAL A 8 6.46 11.95 19.18
C VAL A 8 5.65 12.84 18.22
N GLU A 9 6.17 14.00 17.83
CA GLU A 9 5.52 14.89 16.84
C GLU A 9 5.60 14.28 15.43
N GLU A 10 6.69 13.61 15.05
CA GLU A 10 6.78 12.87 13.77
C GLU A 10 5.81 11.68 13.72
N ARG A 11 5.52 11.02 14.84
CA ARG A 11 4.53 9.93 14.92
C ARG A 11 3.07 10.38 14.80
N LEU A 12 2.77 11.67 14.98
CA LEU A 12 1.42 12.22 14.92
C LEU A 12 1.08 12.87 13.58
N LYS A 13 2.03 12.97 12.65
CA LYS A 13 1.78 13.55 11.33
C LYS A 13 1.25 12.49 10.38
N MET A 14 -0.04 12.60 10.02
CA MET A 14 -0.64 11.74 8.98
C MET A 14 0.14 11.88 7.68
N LYS A 15 0.37 10.76 6.99
CA LYS A 15 1.01 10.78 5.67
C LYS A 15 0.12 11.44 4.65
N LYS A 16 0.69 12.29 3.82
CA LYS A 16 0.02 12.94 2.70
C LYS A 16 -0.07 11.98 1.52
N LEU A 17 -1.32 11.67 1.14
CA LEU A 17 -1.64 10.76 0.06
C LEU A 17 -1.98 11.51 -1.21
N PHE A 18 -1.17 11.35 -2.24
CA PHE A 18 -1.51 11.74 -3.61
C PHE A 18 -2.19 10.58 -4.34
N ILE A 19 -3.27 10.86 -5.11
CA ILE A 19 -3.99 9.83 -5.87
C ILE A 19 -3.90 10.16 -7.36
N SER A 20 -3.26 9.28 -8.11
CA SER A 20 -3.19 9.26 -9.56
C SER A 20 -4.17 8.23 -10.13
N GLN A 21 -5.02 8.65 -11.07
CA GLN A 21 -6.01 7.78 -11.70
C GLN A 21 -6.32 8.19 -13.14
N PRO A 22 -6.69 7.25 -14.03
CA PRO A 22 -7.21 7.59 -15.35
C PRO A 22 -8.52 8.36 -15.24
N MET A 23 -8.57 9.59 -15.77
CA MET A 23 -9.76 10.45 -15.70
C MET A 23 -10.43 10.67 -17.08
N ASN A 24 -9.69 10.42 -18.17
CA ASN A 24 -10.20 10.68 -19.51
C ASN A 24 -11.44 9.84 -19.82
N GLY A 25 -12.55 10.50 -20.22
CA GLY A 25 -13.81 9.84 -20.55
C GLY A 25 -14.66 9.41 -19.36
N LYS A 26 -14.27 9.76 -18.12
CA LYS A 26 -15.02 9.46 -16.89
C LYS A 26 -15.81 10.69 -16.41
N THR A 27 -16.93 10.42 -15.77
CA THR A 27 -17.72 11.44 -15.07
C THR A 27 -17.07 11.81 -13.73
N GLY A 28 -17.45 12.98 -13.17
CA GLY A 28 -16.98 13.38 -11.84
C GLY A 28 -17.33 12.35 -10.76
N GLU A 29 -18.54 11.78 -10.82
CA GLU A 29 -18.97 10.75 -9.87
C GLU A 29 -18.10 9.48 -9.94
N GLU A 30 -17.76 9.03 -11.16
CA GLU A 30 -16.86 7.87 -11.34
C GLU A 30 -15.44 8.17 -10.83
N ILE A 31 -14.94 9.38 -11.04
CA ILE A 31 -13.64 9.82 -10.54
C ILE A 31 -13.64 9.81 -9.01
N LEU A 32 -14.64 10.39 -8.37
CA LEU A 32 -14.75 10.44 -6.91
C LEU A 32 -14.95 9.06 -6.29
N ALA A 33 -15.68 8.15 -6.95
CA ALA A 33 -15.85 6.78 -6.50
C ALA A 33 -14.51 6.01 -6.48
N VAL A 34 -13.67 6.19 -7.51
CA VAL A 34 -12.32 5.60 -7.57
C VAL A 34 -11.44 6.19 -6.48
N ARG A 35 -11.47 7.52 -6.25
CA ARG A 35 -10.70 8.17 -5.18
C ARG A 35 -11.08 7.64 -3.80
N LYS A 36 -12.37 7.46 -3.52
CA LYS A 36 -12.83 6.89 -2.26
C LYS A 36 -12.24 5.50 -2.01
N LYS A 37 -12.30 4.62 -3.01
CA LYS A 37 -11.69 3.28 -2.93
C LYS A 37 -10.17 3.35 -2.73
N ALA A 38 -9.49 4.25 -3.44
CA ALA A 38 -8.05 4.44 -3.30
C ALA A 38 -7.66 4.87 -1.88
N ILE A 39 -8.42 5.76 -1.26
CA ILE A 39 -8.20 6.20 0.13
C ILE A 39 -8.38 5.03 1.10
N GLU A 40 -9.46 4.27 0.97
CA GLU A 40 -9.73 3.09 1.79
C GLU A 40 -8.60 2.04 1.65
N SER A 41 -8.20 1.74 0.41
CA SER A 41 -7.09 0.81 0.13
C SER A 41 -5.76 1.31 0.70
N ALA A 42 -5.44 2.60 0.54
CA ALA A 42 -4.22 3.18 1.07
C ALA A 42 -4.17 3.11 2.60
N LYS A 43 -5.26 3.42 3.31
CA LYS A 43 -5.35 3.30 4.78
C LYS A 43 -5.10 1.88 5.24
N VAL A 44 -5.69 0.90 4.55
CA VAL A 44 -5.50 -0.52 4.84
C VAL A 44 -4.05 -0.93 4.62
N MET A 45 -3.46 -0.58 3.47
CA MET A 45 -2.09 -0.95 3.13
C MET A 45 -1.05 -0.29 4.05
N LEU A 46 -1.28 0.96 4.43
CA LEU A 46 -0.38 1.71 5.31
C LEU A 46 -0.61 1.40 6.80
N ASN A 47 -1.75 0.79 7.13
CA ASN A 47 -2.23 0.54 8.50
C ASN A 47 -2.27 1.82 9.35
N GLU A 48 -2.63 2.95 8.72
CA GLU A 48 -2.74 4.27 9.34
C GLU A 48 -3.70 5.17 8.56
N ASP A 49 -4.20 6.23 9.21
CA ASP A 49 -4.96 7.28 8.53
C ASP A 49 -4.05 8.14 7.64
N VAL A 50 -4.64 8.71 6.58
CA VAL A 50 -3.91 9.55 5.60
C VAL A 50 -4.59 10.89 5.41
N GLU A 51 -3.80 11.93 5.17
CA GLU A 51 -4.24 13.24 4.69
C GLU A 51 -4.25 13.23 3.15
N VAL A 52 -5.40 13.39 2.53
CA VAL A 52 -5.53 13.33 1.07
C VAL A 52 -5.16 14.65 0.43
N ILE A 53 -4.20 14.64 -0.49
CA ILE A 53 -3.90 15.78 -1.35
C ILE A 53 -4.99 15.88 -2.43
N GLU A 54 -5.62 17.06 -2.55
CA GLU A 54 -6.67 17.27 -3.55
C GLU A 54 -6.06 17.43 -4.95
N SER A 55 -6.00 16.33 -5.69
CA SER A 55 -5.45 16.25 -7.04
C SER A 55 -6.51 16.13 -8.15
N TYR A 56 -7.78 16.30 -7.80
CA TYR A 56 -8.89 16.42 -8.75
C TYR A 56 -9.28 17.89 -8.91
N PHE A 57 -9.12 18.43 -10.13
CA PHE A 57 -9.26 19.85 -10.41
C PHE A 57 -10.54 20.11 -11.22
N GLU A 58 -11.66 20.40 -10.59
CA GLU A 58 -12.91 20.74 -11.29
C GLU A 58 -12.84 22.12 -11.96
N ASP A 59 -12.24 23.10 -11.28
CA ASP A 59 -12.22 24.50 -11.72
C ASP A 59 -10.94 24.90 -12.47
N TYR A 60 -10.00 23.99 -12.68
CA TYR A 60 -8.77 24.29 -13.41
C TYR A 60 -9.00 24.17 -14.92
N ASN A 61 -9.14 25.30 -15.60
CA ASN A 61 -9.40 25.35 -17.03
C ASN A 61 -8.37 26.25 -17.75
N PRO A 62 -7.16 25.73 -18.04
CA PRO A 62 -6.16 26.49 -18.77
C PRO A 62 -6.58 26.68 -20.23
N ASP A 63 -6.67 27.94 -20.68
CA ASP A 63 -7.19 28.34 -21.99
C ASP A 63 -6.14 28.39 -23.12
N LYS A 64 -4.86 28.32 -22.81
CA LYS A 64 -3.74 28.47 -23.77
C LYS A 64 -2.68 27.39 -23.65
N GLY A 65 -2.04 27.06 -24.78
CA GLY A 65 -0.95 26.09 -24.83
C GLY A 65 -1.40 24.63 -24.80
N CYS A 66 -0.50 23.73 -24.40
CA CYS A 66 -0.79 22.30 -24.29
C CYS A 66 -1.56 22.04 -22.99
N VAL A 67 -2.89 22.07 -23.05
CA VAL A 67 -3.77 21.88 -21.89
C VAL A 67 -3.46 20.60 -21.10
N PRO A 68 -3.31 19.40 -21.74
CA PRO A 68 -2.98 18.20 -20.99
C PRO A 68 -1.66 18.29 -20.23
N LEU A 69 -0.66 18.99 -20.76
CA LEU A 69 0.62 19.19 -20.11
C LEU A 69 0.51 20.13 -18.90
N LYS A 70 -0.37 21.12 -18.95
CA LYS A 70 -0.63 22.02 -17.82
C LYS A 70 -1.31 21.30 -16.66
N TYR A 71 -2.26 20.42 -16.96
CA TYR A 71 -2.83 19.54 -15.94
C TYR A 71 -1.78 18.66 -15.29
N LEU A 72 -0.91 18.04 -16.11
CA LEU A 72 0.18 17.23 -15.60
C LEU A 72 1.17 18.04 -14.75
N ALA A 73 1.53 19.26 -15.18
CA ALA A 73 2.43 20.12 -14.41
C ALA A 73 1.85 20.45 -13.03
N LYS A 74 0.56 20.80 -12.96
CA LYS A 74 -0.12 21.04 -11.68
C LYS A 74 -0.22 19.79 -10.82
N SER A 75 -0.41 18.64 -11.43
CA SER A 75 -0.44 17.35 -10.75
C SER A 75 0.93 16.98 -10.16
N LEU A 76 2.01 17.21 -10.90
CA LEU A 76 3.38 16.99 -10.43
C LEU A 76 3.78 17.93 -9.29
N GLU A 77 3.30 19.18 -9.29
CA GLU A 77 3.47 20.12 -8.18
C GLU A 77 2.87 19.55 -6.89
N LEU A 78 1.68 18.98 -6.96
CA LEU A 78 1.02 18.33 -5.81
C LEU A 78 1.67 17.00 -5.42
N LEU A 79 2.16 16.23 -6.39
CA LEU A 79 2.89 15.00 -6.14
C LEU A 79 4.16 15.26 -5.32
N ALA A 80 4.82 16.41 -5.53
CA ALA A 80 6.03 16.78 -4.80
C ALA A 80 5.80 16.98 -3.28
N ASP A 81 4.57 17.22 -2.86
CA ASP A 81 4.20 17.36 -1.45
C ASP A 81 3.73 16.04 -0.80
N ALA A 82 3.72 14.95 -1.56
CA ALA A 82 3.20 13.66 -1.10
C ALA A 82 4.25 12.83 -0.35
N ASP A 83 3.83 12.18 0.72
CA ASP A 83 4.58 11.11 1.38
C ASP A 83 4.36 9.76 0.68
N VAL A 84 3.15 9.58 0.11
CA VAL A 84 2.73 8.36 -0.60
C VAL A 84 1.92 8.73 -1.84
N ALA A 85 2.19 8.08 -2.96
CA ALA A 85 1.43 8.19 -4.19
C ALA A 85 0.69 6.88 -4.50
N TYR A 86 -0.64 6.92 -4.56
CA TYR A 86 -1.50 5.80 -4.94
C TYR A 86 -1.84 5.88 -6.43
N PHE A 87 -1.52 4.84 -7.17
CA PHE A 87 -1.82 4.70 -8.60
C PHE A 87 -3.00 3.76 -8.78
N ALA A 88 -4.18 4.34 -9.04
CA ALA A 88 -5.41 3.59 -9.15
C ALA A 88 -5.45 2.76 -10.44
N LYS A 89 -6.22 1.68 -10.41
CA LYS A 89 -6.36 0.71 -11.49
C LYS A 89 -6.41 1.32 -12.88
N GLY A 90 -5.62 0.75 -13.79
CA GLY A 90 -5.50 1.17 -15.19
C GLY A 90 -4.59 2.38 -15.40
N TRP A 91 -3.86 2.79 -14.36
CA TRP A 91 -2.90 3.88 -14.42
C TRP A 91 -1.85 3.68 -15.53
N GLU A 92 -1.46 2.45 -15.83
CA GLU A 92 -0.47 2.10 -16.85
C GLU A 92 -0.92 2.47 -18.27
N SER A 93 -2.23 2.53 -18.51
CA SER A 93 -2.81 2.94 -19.79
C SER A 93 -2.88 4.47 -19.95
N ALA A 94 -2.85 5.22 -18.85
CA ALA A 94 -2.98 6.67 -18.84
C ALA A 94 -1.61 7.35 -18.86
N ARG A 95 -1.34 8.14 -19.91
CA ARG A 95 -0.04 8.82 -20.09
C ARG A 95 0.36 9.68 -18.89
N GLY A 96 -0.58 10.47 -18.34
CA GLY A 96 -0.32 11.31 -17.16
C GLY A 96 0.11 10.48 -15.96
N CYS A 97 -0.65 9.44 -15.64
CA CYS A 97 -0.37 8.56 -14.51
C CYS A 97 0.99 7.85 -14.64
N ARG A 98 1.39 7.42 -15.85
CA ARG A 98 2.73 6.84 -16.07
C ARG A 98 3.86 7.82 -15.79
N ILE A 99 3.70 9.09 -16.18
CA ILE A 99 4.69 10.13 -15.91
C ILE A 99 4.75 10.45 -14.42
N GLU A 100 3.60 10.55 -13.75
CA GLU A 100 3.51 10.74 -12.30
C GLU A 100 4.15 9.56 -11.55
N ASN A 101 3.90 8.33 -11.97
CA ASN A 101 4.50 7.13 -11.38
C ASN A 101 6.03 7.14 -11.56
N GLN A 102 6.51 7.42 -12.76
CA GLN A 102 7.95 7.53 -13.02
C GLN A 102 8.59 8.62 -12.14
N CYS A 103 7.96 9.79 -12.03
CA CYS A 103 8.45 10.86 -11.16
C CYS A 103 8.45 10.41 -9.69
N ALA A 104 7.39 9.77 -9.20
CA ALA A 104 7.33 9.29 -7.82
C ALA A 104 8.49 8.33 -7.51
N ILE A 105 8.74 7.36 -8.38
CA ILE A 105 9.83 6.38 -8.23
C ILE A 105 11.20 7.08 -8.24
N GLU A 106 11.45 7.92 -9.25
CA GLU A 106 12.77 8.58 -9.43
C GLU A 106 13.11 9.56 -8.30
N TYR A 107 12.09 10.17 -7.67
CA TYR A 107 12.26 11.09 -6.56
C TYR A 107 12.04 10.46 -5.18
N GLY A 108 11.86 9.15 -5.11
CA GLY A 108 11.80 8.38 -3.86
C GLY A 108 10.52 8.58 -3.05
N ILE A 109 9.42 8.97 -3.69
CA ILE A 109 8.09 9.00 -3.08
C ILE A 109 7.58 7.55 -3.02
N ASN A 110 7.08 7.11 -1.87
CA ASN A 110 6.52 5.76 -1.75
C ASN A 110 5.33 5.58 -2.68
N THR A 111 5.31 4.50 -3.47
CA THR A 111 4.22 4.21 -4.40
C THR A 111 3.38 3.02 -3.94
N ILE A 112 2.07 3.13 -4.12
CA ILE A 112 1.10 2.03 -4.03
C ILE A 112 0.46 1.91 -5.40
N GLU A 113 0.60 0.77 -6.05
CA GLU A 113 0.09 0.53 -7.39
C GLU A 113 -1.05 -0.48 -7.34
N ASP A 114 -2.23 -0.06 -7.83
CA ASP A 114 -3.42 -0.91 -7.84
C ASP A 114 -3.47 -1.73 -9.13
N TYR A 115 -3.04 -2.97 -9.03
CA TYR A 115 -3.14 -3.98 -10.08
C TYR A 115 -4.37 -4.90 -9.92
N THR A 116 -5.34 -4.53 -9.07
CA THR A 116 -6.52 -5.38 -8.86
C THR A 116 -7.27 -5.62 -10.16
N ASN A 117 -7.54 -6.87 -10.47
CA ASN A 117 -8.39 -7.23 -11.60
C ASN A 117 -9.82 -6.76 -11.34
N SER A 118 -10.46 -6.15 -12.35
CA SER A 118 -11.77 -5.52 -12.27
C SER A 118 -12.94 -6.45 -11.91
N ASN A 119 -12.69 -7.74 -11.73
CA ASN A 119 -13.70 -8.76 -11.52
C ASN A 119 -13.74 -9.33 -10.11
N SER A 120 -12.87 -8.88 -9.19
CA SER A 120 -12.93 -9.37 -7.81
C SER A 120 -13.71 -8.40 -6.93
N GLU A 121 -15.00 -8.60 -6.82
CA GLU A 121 -15.79 -8.06 -5.71
C GLU A 121 -15.34 -8.63 -4.35
N HIS A 122 -14.37 -9.55 -4.35
CA HIS A 122 -14.00 -10.39 -3.20
C HIS A 122 -12.47 -10.55 -3.04
N GLY A 123 -11.75 -9.48 -2.67
CA GLY A 123 -10.38 -9.63 -2.19
C GLY A 123 -9.27 -9.03 -3.08
N TYR A 124 -8.04 -9.23 -2.63
CA TYR A 124 -6.81 -8.77 -3.27
C TYR A 124 -6.04 -9.92 -3.92
N ASN A 125 -5.21 -9.63 -4.92
CA ASN A 125 -4.23 -10.58 -5.41
C ASN A 125 -3.05 -10.75 -4.43
N PHE A 126 -2.21 -11.75 -4.65
CA PHE A 126 -1.08 -12.05 -3.77
C PHE A 126 -0.02 -10.93 -3.74
N GLY A 127 0.18 -10.21 -4.84
CA GLY A 127 1.09 -9.06 -4.90
C GLY A 127 0.66 -7.96 -3.93
N THR A 128 -0.62 -7.59 -3.96
CA THR A 128 -1.22 -6.63 -3.02
C THR A 128 -1.14 -7.14 -1.58
N ALA A 129 -1.42 -8.43 -1.35
CA ALA A 129 -1.27 -9.04 -0.03
C ALA A 129 0.16 -8.90 0.53
N LEU A 130 1.18 -9.08 -0.31
CA LEU A 130 2.57 -8.87 0.09
C LEU A 130 2.90 -7.42 0.46
N GLU A 131 2.36 -6.45 -0.28
CA GLU A 131 2.54 -5.03 0.08
C GLU A 131 1.89 -4.70 1.43
N ILE A 132 0.68 -5.21 1.69
CA ILE A 132 0.02 -5.07 2.99
C ILE A 132 0.90 -5.65 4.12
N LEU A 133 1.49 -6.84 3.91
CA LEU A 133 2.40 -7.45 4.88
C LEU A 133 3.66 -6.60 5.16
N LYS A 134 4.27 -6.04 4.11
CA LYS A 134 5.45 -5.16 4.23
C LYS A 134 5.16 -3.90 5.05
N HIS A 135 3.93 -3.41 5.03
CA HIS A 135 3.47 -2.27 5.82
C HIS A 135 2.89 -2.66 7.19
N GLY A 136 3.09 -3.90 7.62
CA GLY A 136 2.72 -4.36 8.96
C GLY A 136 1.28 -4.87 9.10
N GLY A 137 0.52 -4.93 8.00
CA GLY A 137 -0.83 -5.49 7.99
C GLY A 137 -0.84 -7.02 8.13
N LYS A 138 -2.03 -7.57 8.33
CA LYS A 138 -2.30 -9.02 8.38
C LYS A 138 -3.24 -9.37 7.25
N VAL A 139 -2.98 -10.48 6.57
CA VAL A 139 -3.84 -10.94 5.47
C VAL A 139 -4.16 -12.42 5.59
N ALA A 140 -5.31 -12.82 5.06
CA ALA A 140 -5.74 -14.19 4.97
C ALA A 140 -6.38 -14.45 3.60
N ARG A 141 -6.50 -15.72 3.21
CA ARG A 141 -7.37 -16.14 2.10
C ARG A 141 -8.80 -16.27 2.61
N GLU A 142 -9.81 -15.81 1.87
CA GLU A 142 -11.22 -15.95 2.23
C GLU A 142 -11.60 -17.42 2.42
N GLY A 143 -11.03 -18.31 1.60
CA GLY A 143 -11.25 -19.75 1.65
C GLY A 143 -10.45 -20.53 2.70
N TRP A 144 -9.66 -19.89 3.55
CA TRP A 144 -8.94 -20.63 4.58
C TRP A 144 -9.89 -21.17 5.65
N ASN A 145 -9.81 -22.49 5.89
CA ASN A 145 -10.75 -23.23 6.75
C ASN A 145 -10.59 -22.97 8.27
N GLY A 146 -9.60 -22.19 8.67
CA GLY A 146 -9.33 -21.90 10.08
C GLY A 146 -9.90 -20.56 10.51
N LYS A 147 -10.74 -20.55 11.54
CA LYS A 147 -11.16 -19.30 12.15
C LYS A 147 -9.96 -18.53 12.68
N LYS A 148 -9.81 -17.27 12.27
CA LYS A 148 -8.73 -16.37 12.67
C LYS A 148 -7.32 -16.81 12.21
N GLN A 149 -7.21 -17.53 11.10
CA GLN A 149 -5.92 -17.79 10.47
C GLN A 149 -5.52 -16.59 9.60
N TYR A 150 -4.26 -16.21 9.69
CA TYR A 150 -3.70 -15.14 8.88
C TYR A 150 -2.18 -15.29 8.73
N ILE A 151 -1.62 -14.56 7.80
CA ILE A 151 -0.17 -14.35 7.71
C ILE A 151 0.17 -12.90 8.05
N GLN A 152 1.34 -12.71 8.63
CA GLN A 152 1.92 -11.39 8.92
C GLN A 152 3.43 -11.43 8.72
N LEU A 153 4.04 -10.26 8.50
CA LEU A 153 5.48 -10.15 8.46
C LEU A 153 6.05 -10.13 9.89
N ALA A 154 6.90 -11.08 10.19
CA ALA A 154 7.67 -11.10 11.42
C ALA A 154 9.03 -10.45 11.18
N THR A 155 9.43 -9.53 12.07
CA THR A 155 10.71 -8.85 12.09
C THR A 155 11.35 -9.05 13.47
N GLY A 156 12.67 -9.03 13.57
CA GLY A 156 13.34 -9.21 14.85
C GLY A 156 13.11 -10.61 15.43
N ILE A 157 13.28 -11.66 14.61
CA ILE A 157 13.00 -13.05 14.98
C ILE A 157 13.97 -13.48 16.06
N SER A 158 13.43 -13.96 17.17
CA SER A 158 14.18 -14.64 18.22
C SER A 158 13.69 -16.08 18.42
N TYR A 159 14.58 -16.95 18.83
CA TYR A 159 14.22 -18.34 19.15
C TYR A 159 14.95 -18.82 20.41
N LYS A 160 14.41 -19.86 21.02
CA LYS A 160 15.03 -20.53 22.15
C LYS A 160 15.84 -21.71 21.61
N SER A 161 17.15 -21.76 21.95
CA SER A 161 18.04 -22.87 21.57
C SER A 161 17.72 -24.12 22.37
N ALA A 162 18.32 -25.26 21.99
CA ALA A 162 18.21 -26.50 22.74
C ALA A 162 18.80 -26.43 24.16
N ASP A 163 19.72 -25.48 24.37
CA ASP A 163 20.39 -25.23 25.66
C ASP A 163 19.66 -24.17 26.51
N ASP A 164 18.39 -23.88 26.17
CA ASP A 164 17.54 -22.90 26.83
C ASP A 164 17.96 -21.42 26.69
N GLU A 165 18.94 -21.13 25.84
CA GLU A 165 19.35 -19.77 25.57
C GLU A 165 18.41 -19.10 24.57
N ILE A 166 18.09 -17.79 24.78
CA ILE A 166 17.35 -16.99 23.85
C ILE A 166 18.34 -16.34 22.88
N VAL A 167 18.22 -16.70 21.60
CA VAL A 167 19.01 -16.12 20.51
C VAL A 167 18.15 -15.05 19.85
N ASN A 168 18.56 -13.80 20.01
CA ASN A 168 17.93 -12.65 19.38
C ASN A 168 18.72 -12.25 18.13
N CYS A 169 18.01 -12.08 17.02
CA CYS A 169 18.60 -11.45 15.85
C CYS A 169 18.49 -9.93 16.00
N GLU A 170 19.51 -9.30 16.57
CA GLU A 170 19.58 -7.83 16.77
C GLU A 170 20.02 -7.07 15.52
N HIS A 171 20.36 -7.79 14.43
CA HIS A 171 20.85 -7.18 13.21
C HIS A 171 19.80 -7.18 12.11
N ASP A 172 19.71 -6.10 11.35
CA ASP A 172 18.93 -5.96 10.11
C ASP A 172 19.49 -6.85 8.97
N ALA A 173 19.87 -8.08 9.29
CA ALA A 173 20.29 -9.04 8.29
C ALA A 173 19.11 -9.49 7.42
N ILE A 174 19.39 -9.80 6.16
CA ILE A 174 18.40 -10.27 5.18
C ILE A 174 17.56 -11.46 5.71
N GLY A 175 18.10 -12.27 6.63
CA GLY A 175 17.41 -13.41 7.27
C GLY A 175 16.53 -13.08 8.46
N ASN A 176 16.42 -11.79 8.88
CA ASN A 176 15.69 -11.41 10.09
C ASN A 176 14.21 -11.11 9.85
N LYS A 177 13.70 -11.33 8.64
CA LYS A 177 12.29 -11.17 8.27
C LYS A 177 11.76 -12.50 7.76
N ALA A 178 10.57 -12.89 8.22
CA ALA A 178 9.87 -14.06 7.70
C ALA A 178 8.36 -13.81 7.69
N ILE A 179 7.67 -14.47 6.79
CA ILE A 179 6.21 -14.52 6.85
C ILE A 179 5.83 -15.56 7.90
N ALA A 180 5.13 -15.13 8.94
CA ALA A 180 4.59 -15.98 9.97
C ALA A 180 3.14 -16.34 9.64
N PHE A 181 2.80 -17.62 9.69
CA PHE A 181 1.42 -18.08 9.64
C PHE A 181 0.91 -18.23 11.07
N VAL A 182 -0.16 -17.53 11.38
CA VAL A 182 -0.83 -17.60 12.68
C VAL A 182 -2.10 -18.41 12.53
N GLY A 183 -2.12 -19.57 13.14
CA GLY A 183 -3.25 -20.50 13.12
C GLY A 183 -3.80 -20.77 14.51
N THR A 184 -4.85 -21.58 14.58
CA THR A 184 -5.49 -21.98 15.85
C THR A 184 -4.57 -22.83 16.74
N SER A 185 -3.58 -23.50 16.16
CA SER A 185 -2.59 -24.33 16.87
C SER A 185 -1.30 -23.60 17.23
N GLY A 186 -1.18 -22.32 16.89
CA GLY A 186 0.02 -21.51 17.17
C GLY A 186 0.58 -20.81 15.94
N VAL A 187 1.82 -20.36 16.05
CA VAL A 187 2.53 -19.60 15.03
C VAL A 187 3.57 -20.49 14.34
N GLN A 188 3.52 -20.54 13.04
CA GLN A 188 4.53 -21.19 12.18
C GLN A 188 5.37 -20.09 11.50
N MET A 189 6.66 -20.06 11.78
CA MET A 189 7.61 -19.16 11.13
C MET A 189 8.06 -19.73 9.78
N GLY A 190 8.28 -18.85 8.81
CA GLY A 190 8.75 -19.25 7.49
C GLY A 190 7.66 -19.90 6.62
N TRP A 191 6.44 -19.35 6.66
CA TRP A 191 5.38 -19.81 5.79
C TRP A 191 5.74 -19.64 4.30
N LEU A 192 5.50 -20.67 3.51
CA LEU A 192 5.75 -20.69 2.07
C LEU A 192 4.41 -20.66 1.33
N ALA A 193 4.25 -19.68 0.43
CA ALA A 193 3.09 -19.61 -0.43
C ALA A 193 3.09 -20.79 -1.42
N SER A 194 1.98 -21.50 -1.51
CA SER A 194 1.75 -22.46 -2.58
C SER A 194 1.43 -21.74 -3.90
N GLN A 195 1.48 -22.44 -5.02
CA GLN A 195 1.03 -21.86 -6.29
C GLN A 195 -0.43 -21.41 -6.22
N ALA A 196 -1.28 -22.15 -5.50
CA ALA A 196 -2.67 -21.76 -5.29
C ALA A 196 -2.80 -20.45 -4.50
N ASP A 197 -1.89 -20.20 -3.55
CA ASP A 197 -1.87 -18.93 -2.79
C ASP A 197 -1.36 -17.78 -3.65
N MET A 198 -0.30 -18.01 -4.43
CA MET A 198 0.28 -16.99 -5.30
C MET A 198 -0.64 -16.55 -6.44
N LEU A 199 -1.47 -17.46 -6.96
CA LEU A 199 -2.41 -17.20 -8.06
C LEU A 199 -3.81 -16.80 -7.58
N ALA A 200 -4.01 -16.72 -6.27
CA ALA A 200 -5.28 -16.37 -5.67
C ALA A 200 -5.59 -14.88 -5.75
N GLU A 201 -6.87 -14.58 -5.89
CA GLU A 201 -7.41 -13.21 -5.93
C GLU A 201 -8.40 -12.95 -4.78
N ASP A 202 -8.43 -13.83 -3.76
CA ASP A 202 -9.32 -13.81 -2.60
C ASP A 202 -8.59 -13.49 -1.29
N TRP A 203 -7.50 -12.74 -1.36
CA TRP A 203 -6.79 -12.25 -0.18
C TRP A 203 -7.56 -11.11 0.48
N VAL A 204 -7.74 -11.19 1.78
CA VAL A 204 -8.45 -10.19 2.60
C VAL A 204 -7.60 -9.72 3.76
N VAL A 205 -7.80 -8.46 4.15
CA VAL A 205 -7.16 -7.90 5.36
C VAL A 205 -7.88 -8.42 6.60
N VAL A 206 -7.10 -8.73 7.61
CA VAL A 206 -7.60 -9.20 8.92
C VAL A 206 -7.26 -8.13 9.95
N GLU A 207 -8.24 -7.70 10.71
CA GLU A 207 -8.09 -6.77 11.83
C GLU A 207 -7.35 -7.37 13.03
#